data_f34fbd9b2bf16d8cd8746ef2626c93b7
#
_entry.id   f34fbd9b2bf16d8cd8746ef2626c93b7
#
_cell.length_a   1.000
_cell.length_b   1.000
_cell.length_c   1.000
_cell.angle_alpha   90.00
_cell.angle_beta   90.00
_cell.angle_gamma   90.00
#
_symmetry.space_group_name_H-M   'P 1'
#
loop_
_entity.id
_entity.type
_entity.pdbx_description
1 polymer ?
#
loop_
_entity_poly.entity_id
_entity_poly.type
_entity_poly.pdbx_seq_one_letter_code
_entity_poly.pdbx_strand_id
1 'polypeptide(L)'
;MRKASIRLVLLGLALMALGLTSTAAAAPSVKVEVKVLPILKNQSKPKGGFWPHTGNFFGAPAALETKFKVTGTEYGGTPAPIRKVAVWLPKGVQITTKGFPTCALSTLQAKEPEKCPKLSLASPAGHAPESAPENCPPPAPLAGGAGEACGVVSLGGTRVHESVKIQAYFAPGGGLNFYIEGVTPTSIEVPFGGAFQGASGLFGRKFVTEVPLIETLPGAPAAVAETTSVTIGAAIKKGKKLISLGTIPKKCPKGGFPGKGEIWFGAGPESTWEKVTNEVKVPCPKK
;
A
#
# COMPACT_ATOMS: atom_id res chain seq x y z
N MET A 1 -46.81 23.72 51.25
CA MET A 1 -45.56 24.09 50.61
C MET A 1 -44.72 22.86 50.22
N ARG A 2 -45.24 21.87 49.47
CA ARG A 2 -44.47 20.64 49.11
C ARG A 2 -44.57 20.26 47.61
N LYS A 3 -45.12 21.09 46.76
CA LYS A 3 -45.31 20.77 45.30
C LYS A 3 -44.33 21.49 44.37
N ALA A 4 -43.54 22.46 44.84
CA ALA A 4 -42.62 23.21 43.99
C ALA A 4 -41.26 22.56 43.82
N SER A 5 -40.81 21.70 44.76
CA SER A 5 -39.44 21.10 44.72
C SER A 5 -39.30 19.92 43.75
N ILE A 6 -40.37 19.24 43.39
CA ILE A 6 -40.30 18.06 42.52
C ILE A 6 -40.16 18.44 41.02
N ARG A 7 -40.66 19.64 40.62
CA ARG A 7 -40.52 20.07 39.21
C ARG A 7 -39.13 20.56 38.85
N LEU A 8 -38.36 21.05 39.83
CA LEU A 8 -37.01 21.55 39.58
C LEU A 8 -36.00 20.40 39.42
N VAL A 9 -36.20 19.24 40.12
CA VAL A 9 -35.35 18.08 39.99
C VAL A 9 -35.52 17.32 38.67
N LEU A 10 -36.73 17.31 38.13
CA LEU A 10 -37.02 16.69 36.81
C LEU A 10 -36.48 17.51 35.65
N LEU A 11 -36.38 18.85 35.77
CA LEU A 11 -35.78 19.69 34.72
C LEU A 11 -34.24 19.55 34.71
N GLY A 12 -33.57 19.33 35.85
CA GLY A 12 -32.13 19.10 35.94
C GLY A 12 -31.68 17.77 35.34
N LEU A 13 -32.49 16.71 35.46
CA LEU A 13 -32.20 15.41 34.84
C LEU A 13 -32.42 15.39 33.33
N ALA A 14 -33.33 16.19 32.80
CA ALA A 14 -33.56 16.29 31.35
C ALA A 14 -32.46 17.05 30.61
N LEU A 15 -31.76 17.98 31.27
CA LEU A 15 -30.63 18.70 30.65
C LEU A 15 -29.32 17.90 30.66
N MET A 16 -29.14 16.93 31.53
CA MET A 16 -27.96 16.05 31.54
C MET A 16 -28.03 14.92 30.47
N ALA A 17 -29.19 14.61 29.92
CA ALA A 17 -29.34 13.62 28.87
C ALA A 17 -29.07 14.13 27.45
N LEU A 18 -28.88 15.43 27.26
CA LEU A 18 -28.61 16.06 25.94
C LEU A 18 -27.13 16.29 25.65
N GLY A 19 -26.21 15.86 26.52
CA GLY A 19 -24.78 16.17 26.41
C GLY A 19 -23.86 15.06 25.90
N LEU A 20 -24.38 13.89 25.55
CA LEU A 20 -23.56 12.76 25.06
C LEU A 20 -23.96 12.37 23.62
N THR A 21 -23.88 13.30 22.71
CA THR A 21 -23.68 12.90 21.32
C THR A 21 -22.24 12.41 21.21
N SER A 22 -21.99 11.14 21.52
CA SER A 22 -20.77 10.48 21.04
C SER A 22 -20.82 10.58 19.52
N THR A 23 -20.01 11.44 18.94
CA THR A 23 -19.74 11.39 17.51
C THR A 23 -19.23 9.98 17.25
N ALA A 24 -20.07 9.15 16.64
CA ALA A 24 -19.64 7.82 16.23
C ALA A 24 -18.38 8.01 15.37
N ALA A 25 -17.28 7.39 15.78
CA ALA A 25 -16.05 7.43 15.01
C ALA A 25 -16.35 6.84 13.61
N ALA A 26 -15.93 7.55 12.57
CA ALA A 26 -16.17 7.08 11.21
C ALA A 26 -15.24 5.90 10.93
N ALA A 27 -15.81 4.78 10.53
CA ALA A 27 -15.08 3.59 10.09
C ALA A 27 -14.11 3.90 8.93
N PRO A 28 -13.01 3.13 8.78
CA PRO A 28 -12.05 3.35 7.71
C PRO A 28 -12.71 3.18 6.34
N SER A 29 -12.39 4.08 5.43
CA SER A 29 -12.77 3.96 4.03
C SER A 29 -11.55 4.14 3.14
N VAL A 30 -11.56 3.50 1.95
CA VAL A 30 -10.42 3.51 1.03
C VAL A 30 -10.88 3.88 -0.37
N LYS A 31 -10.28 4.91 -0.93
CA LYS A 31 -10.40 5.21 -2.36
C LYS A 31 -9.17 4.65 -3.07
N VAL A 32 -9.37 3.81 -4.07
CA VAL A 32 -8.31 3.13 -4.81
C VAL A 32 -8.30 3.55 -6.27
N GLU A 33 -7.11 3.85 -6.79
CA GLU A 33 -6.84 4.04 -8.21
C GLU A 33 -5.79 3.03 -8.66
N VAL A 34 -6.03 2.38 -9.79
CA VAL A 34 -5.13 1.35 -10.33
C VAL A 34 -4.86 1.63 -11.80
N LYS A 35 -3.58 1.60 -12.17
CA LYS A 35 -3.14 1.71 -13.57
C LYS A 35 -2.22 0.55 -13.92
N VAL A 36 -2.33 0.06 -15.15
CA VAL A 36 -1.38 -0.89 -15.73
C VAL A 36 -0.42 -0.13 -16.63
N LEU A 37 0.86 -0.22 -16.33
CA LEU A 37 1.94 0.48 -17.02
C LEU A 37 2.78 -0.54 -17.80
N PRO A 38 2.78 -0.52 -19.14
CA PRO A 38 3.64 -1.40 -19.93
C PRO A 38 5.12 -1.09 -19.71
N ILE A 39 5.93 -2.13 -19.55
CA ILE A 39 7.39 -2.02 -19.42
C ILE A 39 8.00 -2.32 -20.79
N LEU A 40 8.44 -1.29 -21.51
CA LEU A 40 8.95 -1.43 -22.88
C LEU A 40 10.46 -1.64 -22.96
N LYS A 41 11.20 -1.41 -21.88
CA LYS A 41 12.65 -1.52 -21.84
C LYS A 41 13.15 -2.37 -20.69
N ASN A 42 14.26 -3.03 -20.97
CA ASN A 42 15.01 -3.80 -19.99
C ASN A 42 15.54 -2.89 -18.87
N GLN A 43 15.20 -3.18 -17.62
CA GLN A 43 15.64 -2.45 -16.43
C GLN A 43 17.14 -2.62 -16.12
N SER A 44 17.82 -3.57 -16.75
CA SER A 44 19.29 -3.69 -16.65
C SER A 44 20.02 -2.48 -17.25
N LYS A 45 19.29 -1.58 -17.94
CA LYS A 45 19.85 -0.34 -18.49
C LYS A 45 19.33 0.86 -17.69
N PRO A 46 20.20 1.87 -17.38
CA PRO A 46 19.84 3.02 -16.53
C PRO A 46 18.69 3.90 -17.04
N LYS A 47 18.25 3.72 -18.28
CA LYS A 47 17.15 4.45 -18.92
C LYS A 47 15.92 3.57 -19.17
N GLY A 48 15.77 2.44 -18.49
CA GLY A 48 14.55 1.63 -18.53
C GLY A 48 13.44 2.37 -17.79
N GLY A 49 12.34 2.67 -18.45
CA GLY A 49 11.22 3.38 -17.86
C GLY A 49 9.89 2.81 -18.31
N PHE A 50 8.82 3.26 -17.65
CA PHE A 50 7.46 3.06 -18.10
C PHE A 50 7.14 4.00 -19.27
N TRP A 51 6.26 3.54 -20.14
CA TRP A 51 5.76 4.38 -21.21
C TRP A 51 4.25 4.52 -21.09
N PRO A 52 3.73 5.74 -21.06
CA PRO A 52 2.30 6.00 -21.14
C PRO A 52 1.86 6.05 -22.61
N HIS A 53 2.08 5.03 -23.45
CA HIS A 53 1.89 5.22 -24.89
C HIS A 53 0.99 4.20 -25.59
N THR A 54 0.39 4.69 -26.66
CA THR A 54 -0.35 4.01 -27.71
C THR A 54 0.43 2.85 -28.32
N GLY A 55 -0.18 1.66 -28.37
CA GLY A 55 0.37 0.44 -28.94
C GLY A 55 -0.35 -0.81 -28.47
N ASN A 56 -0.08 -1.91 -29.12
CA ASN A 56 -0.62 -3.20 -28.68
C ASN A 56 0.27 -3.80 -27.59
N PHE A 57 -0.14 -3.63 -26.33
CA PHE A 57 0.62 -4.09 -25.17
C PHE A 57 0.17 -5.45 -24.61
N PHE A 58 -0.73 -6.13 -25.29
CA PHE A 58 -1.19 -7.44 -24.85
C PHE A 58 -0.06 -8.48 -24.91
N GLY A 59 0.16 -9.16 -23.77
CA GLY A 59 1.29 -10.07 -23.60
C GLY A 59 2.63 -9.38 -23.27
N ALA A 60 2.66 -8.04 -23.20
CA ALA A 60 3.85 -7.30 -22.83
C ALA A 60 4.13 -7.35 -21.32
N PRO A 61 5.40 -7.18 -20.90
CA PRO A 61 5.74 -6.89 -19.52
C PRO A 61 4.99 -5.68 -18.99
N ALA A 62 4.51 -5.77 -17.74
CA ALA A 62 3.76 -4.70 -17.13
C ALA A 62 4.09 -4.53 -15.65
N ALA A 63 3.89 -3.30 -15.18
CA ALA A 63 3.81 -2.97 -13.77
C ALA A 63 2.39 -2.54 -13.41
N LEU A 64 2.07 -2.69 -12.14
CA LEU A 64 0.83 -2.23 -11.53
C LEU A 64 1.15 -1.01 -10.67
N GLU A 65 0.61 0.14 -11.02
CA GLU A 65 0.58 1.32 -10.16
C GLU A 65 -0.71 1.30 -9.38
N THR A 66 -0.62 1.41 -8.06
CA THR A 66 -1.76 1.48 -7.16
C THR A 66 -1.60 2.70 -6.29
N LYS A 67 -2.61 3.56 -6.31
CA LYS A 67 -2.74 4.70 -5.39
C LYS A 67 -3.94 4.45 -4.51
N PHE A 68 -3.81 4.69 -3.22
CA PHE A 68 -4.96 4.66 -2.32
C PHE A 68 -4.90 5.80 -1.31
N LYS A 69 -6.08 6.30 -0.98
CA LYS A 69 -6.32 7.25 0.09
C LYS A 69 -7.21 6.60 1.13
N VAL A 70 -6.76 6.60 2.38
CA VAL A 70 -7.50 6.09 3.53
C VAL A 70 -8.07 7.27 4.30
N THR A 71 -9.31 7.15 4.72
CA THR A 71 -9.96 8.11 5.63
C THR A 71 -10.70 7.36 6.71
N GLY A 72 -10.79 7.94 7.89
CA GLY A 72 -11.42 7.39 9.09
C GLY A 72 -11.07 8.25 10.28
N THR A 73 -11.76 8.06 11.39
CA THR A 73 -11.52 8.81 12.64
C THR A 73 -11.54 7.90 13.87
N GLU A 74 -11.65 6.58 13.64
CA GLU A 74 -11.84 5.57 14.66
C GLU A 74 -10.59 5.37 15.55
N TYR A 75 -9.44 5.82 15.10
CA TYR A 75 -8.18 5.70 15.83
C TYR A 75 -7.67 7.07 16.31
N GLY A 76 -8.45 7.69 17.22
CA GLY A 76 -8.12 9.00 17.80
C GLY A 76 -8.08 10.14 16.77
N GLY A 77 -9.04 10.19 15.85
CA GLY A 77 -9.17 11.22 14.83
C GLY A 77 -8.46 10.90 13.50
N THR A 78 -7.86 9.72 13.38
CA THR A 78 -7.23 9.20 12.15
C THR A 78 -7.80 7.82 11.85
N PRO A 79 -7.62 7.26 10.64
CA PRO A 79 -7.93 5.86 10.37
C PRO A 79 -7.06 4.94 11.23
N ALA A 80 -7.51 3.71 11.47
CA ALA A 80 -6.71 2.70 12.15
C ALA A 80 -5.51 2.25 11.29
N PRO A 81 -4.43 1.72 11.91
CA PRO A 81 -3.27 1.22 11.18
C PRO A 81 -3.63 0.11 10.19
N ILE A 82 -2.98 0.11 9.04
CA ILE A 82 -3.07 -1.00 8.08
C ILE A 82 -2.29 -2.19 8.63
N ARG A 83 -2.95 -3.36 8.68
CA ARG A 83 -2.38 -4.60 9.19
C ARG A 83 -2.18 -5.67 8.13
N LYS A 84 -2.99 -5.65 7.08
CA LYS A 84 -2.92 -6.62 6.02
C LYS A 84 -3.45 -6.04 4.73
N VAL A 85 -2.80 -6.37 3.62
CA VAL A 85 -3.23 -6.00 2.28
C VAL A 85 -3.29 -7.25 1.43
N ALA A 86 -4.38 -7.42 0.69
CA ALA A 86 -4.48 -8.46 -0.32
C ALA A 86 -4.97 -7.84 -1.64
N VAL A 87 -4.28 -8.18 -2.74
CA VAL A 87 -4.58 -7.69 -4.09
C VAL A 87 -4.81 -8.86 -5.01
N TRP A 88 -5.99 -8.94 -5.63
CA TRP A 88 -6.34 -9.96 -6.60
C TRP A 88 -6.06 -9.48 -8.01
N LEU A 89 -5.35 -10.30 -8.75
CA LEU A 89 -4.97 -10.06 -10.13
C LEU A 89 -5.87 -10.85 -11.07
N PRO A 90 -6.31 -10.25 -12.19
CA PRO A 90 -7.24 -10.87 -13.12
C PRO A 90 -6.68 -12.18 -13.72
N LYS A 91 -7.59 -13.09 -14.05
CA LYS A 91 -7.24 -14.32 -14.75
C LYS A 91 -6.53 -14.00 -16.08
N GLY A 92 -5.43 -14.71 -16.35
CA GLY A 92 -4.59 -14.49 -17.55
C GLY A 92 -3.37 -13.59 -17.31
N VAL A 93 -3.31 -12.85 -16.21
CA VAL A 93 -2.06 -12.23 -15.76
C VAL A 93 -1.08 -13.34 -15.36
N GLN A 94 0.08 -13.34 -15.97
CA GLN A 94 1.16 -14.24 -15.59
C GLN A 94 2.09 -13.51 -14.61
N ILE A 95 2.32 -14.10 -13.46
CA ILE A 95 3.26 -13.60 -12.45
C ILE A 95 4.37 -14.62 -12.27
N THR A 96 5.61 -14.16 -12.32
CA THR A 96 6.78 -14.97 -11.99
C THR A 96 7.86 -14.12 -11.32
N THR A 97 8.37 -14.62 -10.22
CA THR A 97 9.56 -14.08 -9.53
C THR A 97 10.82 -14.83 -9.92
N LYS A 98 10.67 -15.96 -10.67
CA LYS A 98 11.79 -16.82 -11.07
C LYS A 98 12.70 -16.12 -12.06
N GLY A 99 13.99 -16.13 -11.76
CA GLY A 99 15.04 -15.60 -12.62
C GLY A 99 15.49 -14.18 -12.29
N PHE A 100 14.82 -13.51 -11.37
CA PHE A 100 15.30 -12.27 -10.78
C PHE A 100 16.30 -12.55 -9.67
N PRO A 101 17.32 -11.69 -9.46
CA PRO A 101 18.07 -11.65 -8.20
C PRO A 101 17.11 -11.38 -7.04
N THR A 102 17.45 -11.85 -5.86
CA THR A 102 16.60 -11.72 -4.67
C THR A 102 17.32 -11.00 -3.54
N CYS A 103 16.58 -10.37 -2.65
CA CYS A 103 17.06 -9.82 -1.40
C CYS A 103 16.34 -10.53 -0.24
N ALA A 104 17.10 -11.08 0.70
CA ALA A 104 16.56 -11.77 1.85
C ALA A 104 15.91 -10.78 2.83
N LEU A 105 14.83 -11.21 3.49
CA LEU A 105 14.18 -10.39 4.52
C LEU A 105 15.15 -10.09 5.68
N SER A 106 16.03 -11.03 6.04
CA SER A 106 17.04 -10.83 7.07
C SER A 106 18.03 -9.70 6.76
N THR A 107 18.37 -9.47 5.49
CA THR A 107 19.21 -8.33 5.06
C THR A 107 18.49 -7.01 5.32
N LEU A 108 17.20 -6.95 5.04
CA LEU A 108 16.37 -5.77 5.30
C LEU A 108 16.14 -5.57 6.80
N GLN A 109 15.99 -6.65 7.57
CA GLN A 109 15.89 -6.61 9.04
C GLN A 109 17.18 -6.13 9.70
N ALA A 110 18.33 -6.38 9.08
CA ALA A 110 19.61 -5.82 9.50
C ALA A 110 19.78 -4.33 9.10
N LYS A 111 18.76 -3.73 8.46
CA LYS A 111 18.77 -2.33 7.96
C LYS A 111 19.88 -2.07 6.93
N GLU A 112 20.11 -3.03 6.05
CA GLU A 112 21.17 -3.00 5.04
C GLU A 112 20.60 -3.14 3.60
N PRO A 113 19.60 -2.34 3.20
CA PRO A 113 18.99 -2.46 1.88
C PRO A 113 19.99 -2.21 0.73
N GLU A 114 21.09 -1.51 0.98
CA GLU A 114 22.16 -1.26 0.02
C GLU A 114 22.96 -2.52 -0.33
N LYS A 115 22.95 -3.56 0.53
CA LYS A 115 23.53 -4.86 0.25
C LYS A 115 22.68 -5.72 -0.69
N CYS A 116 21.44 -5.33 -0.94
CA CYS A 116 20.59 -6.03 -1.89
C CYS A 116 21.07 -5.83 -3.34
N PRO A 117 21.05 -6.87 -4.18
CA PRO A 117 21.36 -6.70 -5.60
C PRO A 117 20.44 -5.66 -6.24
N LYS A 118 20.98 -4.70 -7.01
CA LYS A 118 20.18 -3.64 -7.66
C LYS A 118 19.02 -4.18 -8.51
N LEU A 119 19.21 -5.31 -9.18
CA LEU A 119 18.17 -5.96 -9.99
C LEU A 119 17.18 -6.80 -9.17
N SER A 120 17.32 -6.85 -7.84
CA SER A 120 16.31 -7.46 -6.96
C SER A 120 15.14 -6.51 -6.66
N LEU A 121 15.24 -5.23 -7.02
CA LEU A 121 14.12 -4.29 -6.91
C LEU A 121 12.97 -4.72 -7.83
N ALA A 122 11.78 -4.85 -7.25
CA ALA A 122 10.55 -5.21 -7.95
C ALA A 122 9.78 -3.97 -8.43
N SER A 123 10.49 -2.87 -8.64
CA SER A 123 9.98 -1.65 -9.22
C SER A 123 10.92 -1.16 -10.32
N PRO A 124 10.41 -0.49 -11.35
CA PRO A 124 11.24 -0.03 -12.44
C PRO A 124 12.17 1.11 -12.01
N ALA A 125 13.40 1.07 -12.50
CA ALA A 125 14.32 2.17 -12.35
C ALA A 125 13.77 3.44 -13.04
N GLY A 126 13.82 4.56 -12.35
CA GLY A 126 13.44 5.87 -12.90
C GLY A 126 11.96 6.22 -12.82
N HIS A 127 11.15 5.40 -12.15
CA HIS A 127 9.81 5.82 -11.73
C HIS A 127 9.96 6.56 -10.41
N ALA A 128 9.90 7.89 -10.48
CA ALA A 128 9.67 8.70 -9.29
C ALA A 128 8.17 8.70 -9.02
N PRO A 129 7.70 8.47 -7.80
CA PRO A 129 6.31 8.72 -7.46
C PRO A 129 5.95 10.17 -7.80
N GLU A 130 4.74 10.38 -8.28
CA GLU A 130 4.19 11.71 -8.42
C GLU A 130 4.12 12.36 -7.03
N SER A 131 4.48 13.63 -6.94
CA SER A 131 4.58 14.49 -5.76
C SER A 131 3.85 14.01 -4.50
N ALA A 132 4.56 14.08 -3.36
CA ALA A 132 3.98 13.85 -2.04
C ALA A 132 2.63 14.59 -1.87
N PRO A 133 1.68 14.02 -1.12
CA PRO A 133 0.43 14.69 -0.79
C PRO A 133 0.69 16.07 -0.18
N GLU A 134 -0.21 17.01 -0.46
CA GLU A 134 -0.12 18.44 -0.15
C GLU A 134 0.26 18.77 1.32
N ASN A 135 0.03 17.85 2.25
CA ASN A 135 0.27 18.01 3.69
C ASN A 135 1.43 17.16 4.24
N CYS A 136 2.17 16.48 3.38
CA CYS A 136 3.31 15.68 3.80
C CYS A 136 4.64 16.38 3.51
N PRO A 137 5.61 16.30 4.43
CA PRO A 137 6.97 16.74 4.13
C PRO A 137 7.48 15.95 2.90
N PRO A 138 8.27 16.58 2.01
CA PRO A 138 8.85 15.87 0.88
C PRO A 138 9.67 14.69 1.41
N PRO A 139 9.52 13.47 0.83
CA PRO A 139 10.31 12.33 1.24
C PRO A 139 11.80 12.60 0.97
N ALA A 140 12.65 12.02 1.80
CA ALA A 140 14.09 12.08 1.57
C ALA A 140 14.42 11.57 0.15
N PRO A 141 15.29 12.24 -0.61
CA PRO A 141 15.64 11.86 -1.96
C PRO A 141 16.46 10.56 -1.94
N LEU A 142 15.77 9.43 -1.93
CA LEU A 142 16.39 8.11 -2.00
C LEU A 142 16.26 7.57 -3.43
N ALA A 143 17.35 7.10 -4.00
CA ALA A 143 17.33 6.54 -5.35
C ALA A 143 16.58 5.19 -5.38
N GLY A 144 15.56 5.07 -6.23
CA GLY A 144 14.98 3.78 -6.62
C GLY A 144 13.92 3.20 -5.66
N GLY A 145 12.85 3.92 -5.33
CA GLY A 145 11.72 3.38 -4.56
C GLY A 145 10.62 2.76 -5.41
N ALA A 146 9.88 1.78 -4.86
CA ALA A 146 8.65 1.27 -5.47
C ALA A 146 7.50 2.26 -5.29
N GLY A 147 7.55 3.10 -4.25
CA GLY A 147 6.51 4.06 -3.96
C GLY A 147 6.79 4.90 -2.72
N GLU A 148 5.78 5.67 -2.37
CA GLU A 148 5.75 6.56 -1.22
C GLU A 148 4.44 6.40 -0.47
N ALA A 149 4.46 6.67 0.81
CA ALA A 149 3.26 6.87 1.61
C ALA A 149 3.41 8.13 2.46
N CYS A 150 2.28 8.76 2.72
CA CYS A 150 2.13 9.77 3.74
C CYS A 150 1.24 9.22 4.84
N GLY A 151 1.64 9.43 6.05
CA GLY A 151 0.91 8.95 7.21
C GLY A 151 1.07 9.87 8.40
N VAL A 152 0.47 9.48 9.51
CA VAL A 152 0.59 10.17 10.80
C VAL A 152 1.31 9.28 11.78
N VAL A 153 2.31 9.83 12.43
CA VAL A 153 3.08 9.17 13.48
C VAL A 153 2.88 9.92 14.82
N SER A 154 3.11 9.23 15.92
CA SER A 154 3.04 9.84 17.26
C SER A 154 4.44 10.12 17.77
N LEU A 155 4.72 11.39 18.12
CA LEU A 155 5.95 11.84 18.71
C LEU A 155 5.65 12.55 20.04
N GLY A 156 6.01 11.95 21.19
CA GLY A 156 5.79 12.55 22.50
C GLY A 156 4.34 12.92 22.78
N GLY A 157 3.38 12.16 22.27
CA GLY A 157 1.95 12.43 22.39
C GLY A 157 1.37 13.38 21.34
N THR A 158 2.20 13.98 20.49
CA THR A 158 1.77 14.82 19.36
C THR A 158 1.73 14.00 18.09
N ARG A 159 0.68 14.17 17.27
CA ARG A 159 0.56 13.55 15.95
C ARG A 159 1.11 14.48 14.89
N VAL A 160 2.02 13.95 14.08
CA VAL A 160 2.69 14.67 13.00
C VAL A 160 2.68 13.88 11.72
N HIS A 161 2.67 14.56 10.59
CA HIS A 161 2.76 13.88 9.28
C HIS A 161 4.19 13.42 9.01
N GLU A 162 4.30 12.22 8.47
CA GLU A 162 5.54 11.57 8.07
C GLU A 162 5.41 11.09 6.64
N SER A 163 6.42 11.40 5.82
CA SER A 163 6.58 10.80 4.51
C SER A 163 7.52 9.63 4.59
N VAL A 164 7.09 8.50 4.05
CA VAL A 164 7.92 7.30 3.98
C VAL A 164 8.09 6.85 2.55
N LYS A 165 9.25 6.30 2.26
CA LYS A 165 9.56 5.62 1.02
C LYS A 165 9.29 4.13 1.16
N ILE A 166 8.78 3.53 0.11
CA ILE A 166 8.53 2.10 0.02
C ILE A 166 9.45 1.51 -1.04
N GLN A 167 10.26 0.56 -0.66
CA GLN A 167 11.05 -0.27 -1.57
C GLN A 167 10.45 -1.67 -1.59
N ALA A 168 10.43 -2.30 -2.76
CA ALA A 168 9.99 -3.69 -2.92
C ALA A 168 11.10 -4.49 -3.58
N TYR A 169 11.40 -5.65 -3.04
CA TYR A 169 12.45 -6.55 -3.51
C TYR A 169 11.88 -7.93 -3.81
N PHE A 170 12.44 -8.63 -4.78
CA PHE A 170 12.14 -10.04 -4.98
C PHE A 170 12.65 -10.84 -3.79
N ALA A 171 11.78 -11.66 -3.20
CA ALA A 171 12.11 -12.52 -2.06
C ALA A 171 12.71 -13.86 -2.51
N PRO A 172 13.67 -14.44 -1.78
CA PRO A 172 14.06 -15.84 -1.94
C PRO A 172 12.84 -16.76 -1.79
N GLY A 173 12.71 -17.76 -2.66
CA GLY A 173 11.56 -18.67 -2.64
C GLY A 173 10.29 -18.12 -3.32
N GLY A 174 10.29 -16.89 -3.79
CA GLY A 174 9.17 -16.20 -4.42
C GLY A 174 8.54 -15.13 -3.51
N GLY A 175 7.59 -14.37 -4.05
CA GLY A 175 7.01 -13.24 -3.33
C GLY A 175 7.84 -11.96 -3.41
N LEU A 176 7.53 -11.02 -2.52
CA LEU A 176 8.18 -9.72 -2.43
C LEU A 176 8.49 -9.42 -0.95
N ASN A 177 9.66 -8.83 -0.70
CA ASN A 177 9.99 -8.21 0.58
C ASN A 177 9.90 -6.69 0.41
N PHE A 178 9.29 -6.03 1.38
CA PHE A 178 9.17 -4.58 1.42
C PHE A 178 10.09 -4.02 2.48
N TYR A 179 10.55 -2.80 2.24
CA TYR A 179 11.27 -1.98 3.18
C TYR A 179 10.67 -0.59 3.15
N ILE A 180 10.10 -0.17 4.28
CA ILE A 180 9.57 1.17 4.47
C ILE A 180 10.63 1.96 5.23
N GLU A 181 10.95 3.15 4.71
CA GLU A 181 11.92 4.05 5.29
C GLU A 181 11.36 5.46 5.38
N GLY A 182 11.37 6.04 6.58
CA GLY A 182 11.07 7.44 6.88
C GLY A 182 12.22 8.04 7.66
N VAL A 183 12.45 9.34 7.51
CA VAL A 183 13.58 10.04 8.14
C VAL A 183 13.16 11.30 8.89
N THR A 184 12.03 11.89 8.56
CA THR A 184 11.60 13.16 9.10
C THR A 184 10.08 13.17 9.28
N PRO A 185 9.56 13.45 10.46
CA PRO A 185 10.28 13.89 11.66
C PRO A 185 10.92 12.76 12.49
N THR A 186 10.72 11.49 12.14
CA THR A 186 11.31 10.37 12.89
C THR A 186 11.92 9.32 11.98
N SER A 187 12.89 8.56 12.49
CA SER A 187 13.44 7.43 11.73
C SER A 187 12.51 6.23 11.83
N ILE A 188 12.01 5.79 10.68
CA ILE A 188 11.18 4.60 10.54
C ILE A 188 11.85 3.66 9.57
N GLU A 189 12.05 2.41 9.99
CA GLU A 189 12.62 1.35 9.15
C GLU A 189 11.87 0.05 9.42
N VAL A 190 11.03 -0.35 8.48
CA VAL A 190 10.11 -1.48 8.67
C VAL A 190 10.22 -2.46 7.50
N PRO A 191 10.90 -3.59 7.69
CA PRO A 191 10.92 -4.68 6.73
C PRO A 191 9.77 -5.65 6.98
N PHE A 192 9.09 -6.09 5.91
CA PHE A 192 8.08 -7.15 5.95
C PHE A 192 7.97 -7.86 4.61
N GLY A 193 7.37 -9.04 4.60
CA GLY A 193 7.25 -9.87 3.41
C GLY A 193 5.82 -10.07 2.94
N GLY A 194 5.67 -10.44 1.67
CA GLY A 194 4.40 -10.84 1.10
C GLY A 194 4.57 -11.96 0.06
N ALA A 195 3.49 -12.70 -0.18
CA ALA A 195 3.50 -13.87 -1.04
C ALA A 195 2.42 -13.83 -2.13
N PHE A 196 2.75 -14.38 -3.30
CA PHE A 196 1.78 -14.67 -4.34
C PHE A 196 1.13 -16.03 -4.08
N GLN A 197 -0.20 -16.06 -4.09
CA GLN A 197 -1.03 -17.23 -3.87
C GLN A 197 -1.96 -17.46 -5.07
N GLY A 198 -2.46 -18.69 -5.24
CA GLY A 198 -3.53 -18.99 -6.18
C GLY A 198 -4.82 -18.25 -5.80
N ALA A 199 -5.60 -17.89 -6.79
CA ALA A 199 -6.95 -17.35 -6.63
C ALA A 199 -7.91 -18.03 -7.61
N SER A 200 -9.22 -17.94 -7.34
CA SER A 200 -10.27 -18.59 -8.12
C SER A 200 -11.22 -17.58 -8.79
N GLY A 201 -12.15 -18.07 -9.60
CA GLY A 201 -13.18 -17.26 -10.26
C GLY A 201 -12.60 -16.35 -11.34
N LEU A 202 -12.84 -15.06 -11.25
CA LEU A 202 -12.35 -14.03 -12.18
C LEU A 202 -10.86 -13.74 -12.01
N PHE A 203 -10.25 -14.23 -10.94
CA PHE A 203 -8.87 -13.97 -10.56
C PHE A 203 -8.02 -15.23 -10.74
N GLY A 204 -6.77 -15.06 -11.11
CA GLY A 204 -5.81 -16.17 -11.24
C GLY A 204 -4.78 -16.23 -10.12
N ARG A 205 -4.50 -15.09 -9.55
CA ARG A 205 -3.51 -14.91 -8.47
C ARG A 205 -4.00 -13.85 -7.48
N LYS A 206 -3.52 -13.94 -6.24
CA LYS A 206 -3.56 -12.85 -5.26
C LYS A 206 -2.18 -12.66 -4.64
N PHE A 207 -1.85 -11.43 -4.33
CA PHE A 207 -0.72 -11.08 -3.49
C PHE A 207 -1.24 -10.77 -2.10
N VAL A 208 -0.60 -11.29 -1.06
CA VAL A 208 -0.98 -11.03 0.34
C VAL A 208 0.26 -10.63 1.11
N THR A 209 0.14 -9.56 1.90
CA THR A 209 1.17 -9.11 2.83
C THR A 209 0.55 -8.67 4.15
N GLU A 210 1.26 -8.91 5.23
CA GLU A 210 0.93 -8.40 6.56
C GLU A 210 1.90 -7.26 6.87
N VAL A 211 1.33 -6.16 7.37
CA VAL A 211 2.09 -4.97 7.76
C VAL A 211 2.21 -4.97 9.29
N PRO A 212 3.43 -4.98 9.84
CA PRO A 212 3.60 -4.89 11.28
C PRO A 212 3.09 -3.54 11.81
N LEU A 213 2.73 -3.47 13.08
CA LEU A 213 2.49 -2.19 13.74
C LEU A 213 3.79 -1.39 13.78
N ILE A 214 3.70 -0.12 13.43
CA ILE A 214 4.83 0.80 13.43
C ILE A 214 4.64 1.76 14.61
N GLU A 215 5.33 1.49 15.70
CA GLU A 215 5.34 2.36 16.88
C GLU A 215 6.65 3.17 16.88
N THR A 216 6.56 4.48 16.99
CA THR A 216 7.74 5.36 17.07
C THR A 216 8.42 5.26 18.42
N LEU A 217 7.65 4.96 19.46
CA LEU A 217 8.10 4.69 20.83
C LEU A 217 7.27 3.53 21.38
N PRO A 218 7.81 2.67 22.26
CA PRO A 218 7.06 1.60 22.90
C PRO A 218 5.80 2.11 23.59
N GLY A 219 4.63 1.55 23.23
CA GLY A 219 3.33 1.97 23.77
C GLY A 219 2.75 3.27 23.20
N ALA A 220 3.43 3.92 22.26
CA ALA A 220 2.84 5.03 21.53
C ALA A 220 1.78 4.54 20.53
N PRO A 221 0.80 5.39 20.17
CA PRO A 221 -0.10 5.06 19.09
C PRO A 221 0.66 4.71 17.81
N ALA A 222 0.27 3.61 17.16
CA ALA A 222 0.90 3.16 15.94
C ALA A 222 0.71 4.17 14.79
N ALA A 223 1.69 4.20 13.88
CA ALA A 223 1.62 4.99 12.67
C ALA A 223 0.47 4.52 11.77
N VAL A 224 -0.17 5.48 11.11
CA VAL A 224 -1.28 5.22 10.18
C VAL A 224 -0.93 5.77 8.81
N ALA A 225 -1.28 5.06 7.75
CA ALA A 225 -1.12 5.54 6.38
C ALA A 225 -2.41 6.23 5.92
N GLU A 226 -2.30 7.45 5.42
CA GLU A 226 -3.41 8.20 4.84
C GLU A 226 -3.41 8.12 3.31
N THR A 227 -2.24 8.21 2.72
CA THR A 227 -2.09 8.06 1.27
C THR A 227 -0.91 7.16 0.95
N THR A 228 -1.04 6.39 -0.11
CA THR A 228 0.04 5.51 -0.58
C THR A 228 0.00 5.43 -2.10
N SER A 229 1.16 5.52 -2.71
CA SER A 229 1.36 5.30 -4.14
C SER A 229 2.49 4.29 -4.33
N VAL A 230 2.18 3.12 -4.92
CA VAL A 230 3.15 2.04 -5.11
C VAL A 230 3.08 1.52 -6.54
N THR A 231 4.23 1.36 -7.17
CA THR A 231 4.37 0.76 -8.49
C THR A 231 5.21 -0.51 -8.42
N ILE A 232 4.58 -1.64 -8.68
CA ILE A 232 5.20 -2.96 -8.66
C ILE A 232 5.26 -3.53 -10.07
N GLY A 233 6.45 -3.83 -10.54
CA GLY A 233 6.70 -4.44 -11.82
C GLY A 233 8.16 -4.36 -12.20
N ALA A 234 8.68 -5.40 -12.85
CA ALA A 234 10.06 -5.46 -13.26
C ALA A 234 10.20 -6.27 -14.54
N ALA A 235 11.17 -5.91 -15.37
CA ALA A 235 11.56 -6.69 -16.53
C ALA A 235 13.08 -6.62 -16.71
N ILE A 236 13.75 -7.77 -16.80
CA ILE A 236 15.19 -7.88 -17.01
C ILE A 236 15.50 -8.77 -18.22
N LYS A 237 16.59 -8.48 -18.89
CA LYS A 237 17.09 -9.32 -19.99
C LYS A 237 18.14 -10.28 -19.44
N LYS A 238 17.91 -11.59 -19.64
CA LYS A 238 18.85 -12.65 -19.30
C LYS A 238 19.21 -13.41 -20.60
N GLY A 239 20.38 -13.13 -21.12
CA GLY A 239 20.74 -13.58 -22.46
C GLY A 239 19.83 -12.97 -23.53
N LYS A 240 19.21 -13.83 -24.37
CA LYS A 240 18.23 -13.39 -25.38
C LYS A 240 16.79 -13.30 -24.84
N LYS A 241 16.51 -13.78 -23.62
CA LYS A 241 15.17 -13.86 -23.04
C LYS A 241 14.88 -12.66 -22.16
N LEU A 242 13.71 -12.04 -22.33
CA LEU A 242 13.16 -11.07 -21.41
C LEU A 242 12.37 -11.82 -20.32
N ILE A 243 12.69 -11.55 -19.06
CA ILE A 243 11.98 -12.06 -17.87
C ILE A 243 11.22 -10.87 -17.29
N SER A 244 9.96 -11.06 -16.95
CA SER A 244 9.09 -10.02 -16.39
C SER A 244 8.36 -10.55 -15.18
N LEU A 245 8.21 -9.73 -14.12
CA LEU A 245 7.38 -10.06 -12.96
C LEU A 245 5.94 -10.31 -13.38
N GLY A 246 5.37 -9.40 -14.17
CA GLY A 246 4.00 -9.48 -14.64
C GLY A 246 3.87 -9.26 -16.15
N THR A 247 2.89 -9.89 -16.78
CA THR A 247 2.55 -9.62 -18.18
C THR A 247 1.06 -9.33 -18.32
N ILE A 248 0.73 -8.38 -19.20
CA ILE A 248 -0.65 -8.06 -19.54
C ILE A 248 -1.29 -9.27 -20.22
N PRO A 249 -2.54 -9.66 -19.87
CA PRO A 249 -3.25 -10.72 -20.57
C PRO A 249 -3.37 -10.44 -22.06
N LYS A 250 -3.36 -11.50 -22.88
CA LYS A 250 -3.40 -11.37 -24.35
C LYS A 250 -4.71 -10.77 -24.89
N LYS A 251 -5.77 -10.80 -24.11
CA LYS A 251 -7.10 -10.27 -24.47
C LYS A 251 -7.62 -9.40 -23.33
N CYS A 252 -8.24 -8.28 -23.68
CA CYS A 252 -8.93 -7.45 -22.72
C CYS A 252 -10.39 -7.87 -22.61
N PRO A 253 -10.90 -8.08 -21.38
CA PRO A 253 -12.32 -8.31 -21.16
C PRO A 253 -13.14 -7.05 -21.50
N LYS A 254 -14.41 -7.25 -21.90
CA LYS A 254 -15.35 -6.12 -22.04
C LYS A 254 -15.46 -5.39 -20.72
N GLY A 255 -15.17 -4.08 -20.75
CA GLY A 255 -15.21 -3.22 -19.57
C GLY A 255 -13.92 -3.19 -18.72
N GLY A 256 -12.79 -3.78 -19.20
CA GLY A 256 -11.51 -3.73 -18.51
C GLY A 256 -11.18 -4.98 -17.68
N PHE A 257 -10.01 -4.99 -17.10
CA PHE A 257 -9.54 -6.07 -16.22
C PHE A 257 -10.15 -5.93 -14.84
N PRO A 258 -10.79 -6.98 -14.28
CA PRO A 258 -11.27 -6.94 -12.91
C PRO A 258 -10.07 -6.92 -11.95
N GLY A 259 -10.12 -6.06 -10.97
CA GLY A 259 -9.21 -6.00 -9.84
C GLY A 259 -9.99 -6.00 -8.54
N LYS A 260 -9.43 -6.57 -7.49
CA LYS A 260 -9.99 -6.54 -6.15
C LYS A 260 -8.88 -6.30 -5.15
N GLY A 261 -9.09 -5.40 -4.21
CA GLY A 261 -8.23 -5.15 -3.07
C GLY A 261 -9.00 -5.32 -1.77
N GLU A 262 -8.38 -5.93 -0.78
CA GLU A 262 -8.86 -5.95 0.60
C GLU A 262 -7.77 -5.39 1.49
N ILE A 263 -8.14 -4.50 2.41
CA ILE A 263 -7.25 -3.91 3.39
C ILE A 263 -7.88 -4.13 4.76
N TRP A 264 -7.10 -4.63 5.70
CA TRP A 264 -7.51 -4.83 7.09
C TRP A 264 -6.85 -3.76 7.96
N PHE A 265 -7.65 -3.17 8.81
CA PHE A 265 -7.29 -2.07 9.71
C PHE A 265 -7.47 -2.51 11.15
N GLY A 266 -6.57 -2.11 12.04
CA GLY A 266 -6.71 -2.37 13.46
C GLY A 266 -5.41 -2.24 14.24
N ALA A 267 -5.47 -1.78 15.49
CA ALA A 267 -4.35 -1.75 16.41
C ALA A 267 -4.29 -2.97 17.34
N GLY A 268 -5.41 -3.68 17.47
CA GLY A 268 -5.57 -4.86 18.34
C GLY A 268 -5.29 -6.18 17.64
N PRO A 269 -5.74 -7.30 18.24
CA PRO A 269 -5.62 -8.64 17.69
C PRO A 269 -6.42 -8.79 16.37
N GLU A 270 -6.02 -9.75 15.52
CA GLU A 270 -6.59 -9.95 14.17
C GLU A 270 -8.13 -10.11 14.18
N SER A 271 -8.69 -10.71 15.22
CA SER A 271 -10.15 -10.88 15.39
C SER A 271 -10.93 -9.55 15.47
N THR A 272 -10.24 -8.43 15.72
CA THR A 272 -10.84 -7.10 15.83
C THR A 272 -10.57 -6.23 14.60
N TRP A 273 -9.89 -6.76 13.61
CA TRP A 273 -9.55 -5.95 12.41
C TRP A 273 -10.78 -5.72 11.55
N GLU A 274 -10.95 -4.48 11.15
CA GLU A 274 -11.96 -4.10 10.18
C GLU A 274 -11.44 -4.29 8.76
N LYS A 275 -12.25 -4.89 7.90
CA LYS A 275 -11.89 -5.17 6.52
C LYS A 275 -12.64 -4.26 5.57
N VAL A 276 -11.92 -3.53 4.73
CA VAL A 276 -12.45 -2.77 3.62
C VAL A 276 -12.12 -3.49 2.31
N THR A 277 -13.14 -3.69 1.49
CA THR A 277 -13.01 -4.33 0.16
C THR A 277 -13.28 -3.30 -0.93
N ASN A 278 -12.39 -3.24 -1.92
CA ASN A 278 -12.54 -2.41 -3.11
C ASN A 278 -12.47 -3.29 -4.36
N GLU A 279 -13.44 -3.11 -5.26
CA GLU A 279 -13.44 -3.70 -6.58
C GLU A 279 -13.23 -2.60 -7.62
N VAL A 280 -12.31 -2.82 -8.52
CA VAL A 280 -11.96 -1.87 -9.57
C VAL A 280 -11.99 -2.53 -10.94
N LYS A 281 -12.28 -1.75 -11.97
CA LYS A 281 -12.08 -2.14 -13.36
C LYS A 281 -10.92 -1.34 -13.92
N VAL A 282 -9.81 -2.00 -14.16
CA VAL A 282 -8.62 -1.38 -14.74
C VAL A 282 -8.81 -1.29 -16.25
N PRO A 283 -8.78 -0.08 -16.84
CA PRO A 283 -8.94 0.08 -18.27
C PRO A 283 -7.89 -0.70 -19.05
N CYS A 284 -8.28 -1.21 -20.19
CA CYS A 284 -7.33 -1.83 -21.09
C CYS A 284 -6.37 -0.79 -21.67
N PRO A 285 -5.09 -1.14 -21.88
CA PRO A 285 -4.19 -0.28 -22.62
C PRO A 285 -4.83 0.09 -23.97
N LYS A 286 -4.86 1.38 -24.29
CA LYS A 286 -5.34 1.84 -25.60
C LYS A 286 -4.40 1.34 -26.69
N LYS A 287 -4.99 0.90 -27.81
CA LYS A 287 -4.23 0.55 -29.01
C LYS A 287 -3.53 1.74 -29.60
#